data_a0f15413ff1108b7021e1a32d39eddc5
#
_entry.id   a0f15413ff1108b7021e1a32d39eddc5
#
_cell.length_a   1.000
_cell.length_b   1.000
_cell.length_c   1.000
_cell.angle_alpha   90.00
_cell.angle_beta   90.00
_cell.angle_gamma   90.00
#
_symmetry.space_group_name_H-M   'P 1'
#
loop_
_entity.id
_entity.type
_entity.pdbx_description
1 polymer ?
#
loop_
_entity_poly.entity_id
_entity_poly.type
_entity_poly.pdbx_seq_one_letter_code
_entity_poly.pdbx_strand_id
1 'polypeptide(L)'
;MFGIQIVLALVERATPRWHSPAAESATRPWFAWCLRAHVVWQAALLAFGVLLAHDAAWPAVVALGLAVGGISGSQGITFAHELGHSKSRVDRFCAWLLMSSVLYAHFMVEHYRGHHPRA
;
A
#
# COMPACT_ATOMS: atom_id res chain seq x y z
N MET A 1 -12.10 8.29 8.79
CA MET A 1 -10.83 7.57 8.80
C MET A 1 -10.09 7.66 10.15
N PHE A 2 -10.01 8.81 10.80
CA PHE A 2 -9.34 8.96 12.11
C PHE A 2 -9.91 8.09 13.25
N GLY A 3 -11.22 7.81 13.26
CA GLY A 3 -11.86 7.01 14.31
C GLY A 3 -11.35 5.56 14.40
N ILE A 4 -11.10 4.91 13.25
CA ILE A 4 -10.59 3.53 13.20
C ILE A 4 -9.16 3.46 13.74
N GLN A 5 -8.33 4.44 13.45
CA GLN A 5 -6.94 4.49 13.95
C GLN A 5 -6.90 4.68 15.47
N ILE A 6 -7.81 5.49 16.03
CA ILE A 6 -7.91 5.66 17.48
C ILE A 6 -8.37 4.37 18.13
N VAL A 7 -9.37 3.68 17.56
CA VAL A 7 -9.83 2.39 18.09
C VAL A 7 -8.73 1.34 18.02
N LEU A 8 -7.99 1.23 16.91
CA LEU A 8 -6.85 0.32 16.78
C LEU A 8 -5.75 0.63 17.81
N ALA A 9 -5.40 1.90 17.99
CA ALA A 9 -4.41 2.31 18.98
C ALA A 9 -4.84 1.99 20.43
N LEU A 10 -6.14 2.11 20.73
CA LEU A 10 -6.68 1.73 22.04
C LEU A 10 -6.68 0.20 22.23
N VAL A 11 -7.01 -0.57 21.20
CA VAL A 11 -6.96 -2.03 21.22
C VAL A 11 -5.52 -2.51 21.38
N GLU A 12 -4.54 -1.93 20.68
CA GLU A 12 -3.11 -2.25 20.84
C GLU A 12 -2.60 -1.97 22.26
N ARG A 13 -3.09 -0.89 22.90
CA ARG A 13 -2.74 -0.59 24.31
C ARG A 13 -3.39 -1.56 25.32
N ALA A 14 -4.57 -2.06 24.99
CA ALA A 14 -5.33 -2.97 25.87
C ALA A 14 -4.94 -4.45 25.72
N THR A 15 -4.31 -4.80 24.58
CA THR A 15 -3.85 -6.18 24.34
C THR A 15 -2.42 -6.38 24.84
N PRO A 16 -2.10 -7.52 25.54
CA PRO A 16 -0.72 -7.86 25.86
C PRO A 16 0.09 -7.85 24.56
N ARG A 17 1.28 -7.24 24.60
CA ARG A 17 2.20 -7.24 23.46
C ARG A 17 2.49 -8.69 23.08
N TRP A 18 1.77 -9.22 22.11
CA TRP A 18 2.15 -10.43 21.43
C TRP A 18 3.52 -10.14 20.81
N HIS A 19 4.53 -10.79 21.32
CA HIS A 19 5.82 -10.86 20.62
C HIS A 19 5.55 -11.65 19.36
N SER A 20 5.10 -10.95 18.33
CA SER A 20 4.86 -11.55 17.02
C SER A 20 6.21 -12.08 16.54
N PRO A 21 6.32 -13.30 16.07
CA PRO A 21 7.49 -13.78 15.34
C PRO A 21 7.52 -13.11 13.95
N ALA A 22 7.44 -11.77 13.94
CA ALA A 22 7.39 -10.96 12.74
C ALA A 22 8.65 -11.10 11.87
N ALA A 23 9.76 -11.50 12.48
CA ALA A 23 11.00 -11.77 11.78
C ALA A 23 10.93 -13.03 10.88
N GLU A 24 10.11 -14.02 11.23
CA GLU A 24 10.01 -15.27 10.44
C GLU A 24 9.04 -15.19 9.26
N SER A 25 8.01 -14.36 9.33
CA SER A 25 7.04 -14.23 8.23
C SER A 25 7.62 -13.48 7.04
N ALA A 26 8.48 -12.49 7.27
CA ALA A 26 9.13 -11.70 6.22
C ALA A 26 10.11 -12.52 5.35
N THR A 27 10.52 -13.71 5.78
CA THR A 27 11.43 -14.58 5.05
C THR A 27 10.72 -15.62 4.18
N ARG A 28 9.39 -15.72 4.23
CA ARG A 28 8.64 -16.71 3.45
C ARG A 28 8.49 -16.27 1.99
N PRO A 29 8.94 -17.06 1.01
CA PRO A 29 8.90 -16.69 -0.41
C PRO A 29 7.50 -16.35 -0.91
N TRP A 30 6.46 -17.04 -0.41
CA TRP A 30 5.08 -16.80 -0.82
C TRP A 30 4.59 -15.40 -0.45
N PHE A 31 5.07 -14.84 0.67
CA PHE A 31 4.71 -13.49 1.10
C PHE A 31 5.20 -12.44 0.08
N ALA A 32 6.45 -12.54 -0.34
CA ALA A 32 7.00 -11.67 -1.38
C ALA A 32 6.22 -11.78 -2.70
N TRP A 33 5.78 -12.99 -3.07
CA TRP A 33 4.95 -13.18 -4.26
C TRP A 33 3.57 -12.54 -4.12
N CYS A 34 2.92 -12.60 -2.96
CA CYS A 34 1.66 -11.89 -2.71
C CYS A 34 1.82 -10.38 -2.87
N LEU A 35 2.90 -9.81 -2.32
CA LEU A 35 3.19 -8.38 -2.47
C LEU A 35 3.42 -7.98 -3.92
N ARG A 36 4.16 -8.77 -4.69
CA ARG A 36 4.39 -8.53 -6.13
C ARG A 36 3.12 -8.69 -6.96
N ALA A 37 2.30 -9.70 -6.67
CA ALA A 37 1.02 -9.90 -7.33
C ALA A 37 0.08 -8.71 -7.15
N HIS A 38 0.17 -8.00 -6.01
CA HIS A 38 -0.62 -6.81 -5.77
C HIS A 38 -0.30 -5.67 -6.75
N VAL A 39 0.93 -5.58 -7.26
CA VAL A 39 1.30 -4.59 -8.29
C VAL A 39 0.45 -4.79 -9.56
N VAL A 40 0.34 -6.06 -10.01
CA VAL A 40 -0.47 -6.42 -11.18
C VAL A 40 -1.95 -6.18 -10.89
N TRP A 41 -2.41 -6.56 -9.71
CA TRP A 41 -3.78 -6.33 -9.27
C TRP A 41 -4.14 -4.84 -9.26
N GLN A 42 -3.31 -3.98 -8.68
CA GLN A 42 -3.55 -2.54 -8.64
C GLN A 42 -3.55 -1.90 -10.03
N ALA A 43 -2.62 -2.31 -10.90
CA ALA A 43 -2.61 -1.85 -12.29
C ALA A 43 -3.90 -2.25 -13.03
N ALA A 44 -4.38 -3.49 -12.84
CA ALA A 44 -5.63 -3.96 -13.40
C ALA A 44 -6.84 -3.19 -12.84
N LEU A 45 -6.86 -2.94 -11.53
CA LEU A 45 -7.92 -2.17 -10.87
C LEU A 45 -8.01 -0.74 -11.41
N LEU A 46 -6.88 -0.07 -11.57
CA LEU A 46 -6.81 1.28 -12.13
C LEU A 46 -7.25 1.31 -13.59
N ALA A 47 -6.76 0.39 -14.42
CA ALA A 47 -7.16 0.26 -15.82
C ALA A 47 -8.66 0.00 -15.95
N PHE A 48 -9.21 -0.92 -15.17
CA PHE A 48 -10.63 -1.23 -15.14
C PHE A 48 -11.46 -0.03 -14.67
N GLY A 49 -10.99 0.69 -13.64
CA GLY A 49 -11.63 1.92 -13.19
C GLY A 49 -11.72 2.99 -14.27
N VAL A 50 -10.63 3.20 -15.03
CA VAL A 50 -10.61 4.15 -16.16
C VAL A 50 -11.56 3.72 -17.27
N LEU A 51 -11.58 2.42 -17.61
CA LEU A 51 -12.48 1.89 -18.63
C LEU A 51 -13.96 2.08 -18.26
N LEU A 52 -14.32 1.80 -17.00
CA LEU A 52 -15.69 2.00 -16.52
C LEU A 52 -16.08 3.48 -16.43
N ALA A 53 -15.13 4.36 -16.16
CA ALA A 53 -15.38 5.79 -16.06
C ALA A 53 -15.62 6.46 -17.42
N HIS A 54 -15.14 5.86 -18.52
CA HIS A 54 -15.12 6.48 -19.85
C HIS A 54 -16.52 6.93 -20.30
N ASP A 55 -17.54 6.07 -20.15
CA ASP A 55 -18.91 6.35 -20.58
C ASP A 55 -19.87 6.56 -19.39
N ALA A 56 -19.35 6.71 -18.19
CA ALA A 56 -20.16 6.80 -17.00
C ALA A 56 -20.65 8.24 -16.75
N ALA A 57 -21.86 8.36 -16.17
CA ALA A 57 -22.35 9.64 -15.68
C ALA A 57 -21.49 10.19 -14.54
N TRP A 58 -21.37 11.51 -14.44
CA TRP A 58 -20.53 12.20 -13.44
C TRP A 58 -20.62 11.67 -12.00
N PRO A 59 -21.82 11.40 -11.42
CA PRO A 59 -21.89 10.85 -10.07
C PRO A 59 -21.24 9.46 -9.94
N ALA A 60 -21.35 8.62 -10.97
CA ALA A 60 -20.73 7.31 -11.00
C ALA A 60 -19.20 7.41 -11.14
N VAL A 61 -18.68 8.37 -11.91
CA VAL A 61 -17.24 8.65 -12.01
C VAL A 61 -16.68 9.03 -10.65
N VAL A 62 -17.36 9.89 -9.89
CA VAL A 62 -16.94 10.28 -8.54
C VAL A 62 -16.94 9.08 -7.60
N ALA A 63 -18.01 8.30 -7.57
CA ALA A 63 -18.12 7.13 -6.72
C ALA A 63 -17.02 6.10 -7.03
N LEU A 64 -16.79 5.85 -8.31
CA LEU A 64 -15.74 4.95 -8.80
C LEU A 64 -14.34 5.46 -8.42
N GLY A 65 -14.08 6.77 -8.58
CA GLY A 65 -12.82 7.40 -8.21
C GLY A 65 -12.55 7.29 -6.70
N LEU A 66 -13.57 7.49 -5.86
CA LEU A 66 -13.44 7.31 -4.41
C LEU A 66 -13.19 5.84 -4.03
N ALA A 67 -13.88 4.90 -4.66
CA ALA A 67 -13.69 3.47 -4.40
C ALA A 67 -12.30 2.99 -4.83
N VAL A 68 -11.93 3.22 -6.08
CA VAL A 68 -10.63 2.81 -6.63
C VAL A 68 -9.48 3.55 -5.93
N GLY A 69 -9.62 4.86 -5.73
CA GLY A 69 -8.62 5.67 -5.04
C GLY A 69 -8.46 5.29 -3.56
N GLY A 70 -9.55 4.97 -2.88
CA GLY A 70 -9.53 4.49 -1.50
C GLY A 70 -8.81 3.15 -1.34
N ILE A 71 -9.08 2.20 -2.23
CA ILE A 71 -8.41 0.89 -2.25
C ILE A 71 -6.94 1.05 -2.61
N SER A 72 -6.63 1.73 -3.70
CA SER A 72 -5.26 1.92 -4.18
C SER A 72 -4.42 2.72 -3.19
N GLY A 73 -4.99 3.76 -2.58
CA GLY A 73 -4.29 4.58 -1.59
C GLY A 73 -4.01 3.85 -0.29
N SER A 74 -4.94 3.04 0.23
CA SER A 74 -4.74 2.32 1.48
C SER A 74 -3.87 1.07 1.31
N GLN A 75 -4.24 0.19 0.40
CA GLN A 75 -3.52 -1.07 0.18
C GLN A 75 -2.21 -0.85 -0.57
N GLY A 76 -2.24 -0.03 -1.64
CA GLY A 76 -1.06 0.22 -2.46
C GLY A 76 0.09 0.83 -1.67
N ILE A 77 -0.17 1.79 -0.80
CA ILE A 77 0.86 2.40 0.07
C ILE A 77 1.40 1.38 1.06
N THR A 78 0.53 0.58 1.70
CA THR A 78 0.96 -0.45 2.67
C THR A 78 1.86 -1.50 2.02
N PHE A 79 1.45 -2.05 0.86
CA PHE A 79 2.26 -3.05 0.15
C PHE A 79 3.55 -2.44 -0.43
N ALA A 80 3.50 -1.21 -0.90
CA ALA A 80 4.68 -0.50 -1.38
C ALA A 80 5.69 -0.26 -0.26
N HIS A 81 5.24 0.09 0.93
CA HIS A 81 6.09 0.27 2.10
C HIS A 81 6.86 -1.03 2.42
N GLU A 82 6.17 -2.17 2.48
CA GLU A 82 6.79 -3.48 2.72
C GLU A 82 7.81 -3.87 1.62
N LEU A 83 7.43 -3.71 0.35
CA LEU A 83 8.31 -3.97 -0.78
C LEU A 83 9.55 -3.05 -0.79
N GLY A 84 9.39 -1.82 -0.35
CA GLY A 84 10.45 -0.82 -0.30
C GLY A 84 11.55 -1.17 0.70
N HIS A 85 11.23 -1.87 1.79
CA HIS A 85 12.22 -2.36 2.78
C HIS A 85 13.01 -3.58 2.29
N SER A 86 12.61 -4.20 1.19
CA SER A 86 13.30 -5.36 0.65
C SER A 86 14.70 -5.00 0.11
N LYS A 87 15.65 -5.94 0.27
CA LYS A 87 16.97 -5.86 -0.36
C LYS A 87 16.93 -6.10 -1.88
N SER A 88 15.84 -6.68 -2.39
CA SER A 88 15.65 -6.99 -3.80
C SER A 88 15.43 -5.69 -4.61
N ARG A 89 16.15 -5.54 -5.72
CA ARG A 89 15.94 -4.44 -6.66
C ARG A 89 14.55 -4.50 -7.31
N VAL A 90 14.05 -5.71 -7.57
CA VAL A 90 12.73 -5.94 -8.15
C VAL A 90 11.64 -5.45 -7.19
N ASP A 91 11.74 -5.79 -5.91
CA ASP A 91 10.75 -5.37 -4.91
C ASP A 91 10.72 -3.84 -4.74
N ARG A 92 11.90 -3.21 -4.70
CA ARG A 92 11.97 -1.74 -4.66
C ARG A 92 11.40 -1.08 -5.91
N PHE A 93 11.60 -1.66 -7.09
CA PHE A 93 10.98 -1.20 -8.30
C PHE A 93 9.44 -1.34 -8.25
N CYS A 94 8.93 -2.47 -7.77
CA CYS A 94 7.50 -2.68 -7.52
C CYS A 94 6.93 -1.65 -6.54
N ALA A 95 7.66 -1.33 -5.47
CA ALA A 95 7.28 -0.29 -4.52
C ALA A 95 7.15 1.08 -5.19
N TRP A 96 8.12 1.45 -6.05
CA TRP A 96 8.06 2.68 -6.83
C TRP A 96 6.86 2.73 -7.77
N LEU A 97 6.53 1.63 -8.44
CA LEU A 97 5.35 1.54 -9.32
C LEU A 97 4.05 1.76 -8.53
N LEU A 98 3.89 1.10 -7.38
CA LEU A 98 2.72 1.26 -6.52
C LEU A 98 2.56 2.70 -6.02
N MET A 99 3.63 3.31 -5.49
CA MET A 99 3.59 4.69 -5.00
C MET A 99 3.34 5.70 -6.13
N SER A 100 3.92 5.46 -7.31
CA SER A 100 3.70 6.33 -8.48
C SER A 100 2.25 6.28 -8.96
N SER A 101 1.62 5.11 -8.90
CA SER A 101 0.24 4.92 -9.33
C SER A 101 -0.79 5.70 -8.49
N VAL A 102 -0.42 6.06 -7.26
CA VAL A 102 -1.22 6.90 -6.34
C VAL A 102 -0.65 8.32 -6.17
N LEU A 103 0.26 8.73 -7.05
CA LEU A 103 0.94 10.04 -7.05
C LEU A 103 1.70 10.35 -5.74
N TYR A 104 2.15 9.32 -5.02
CA TYR A 104 2.81 9.43 -3.73
C TYR A 104 4.28 8.97 -3.74
N ALA A 105 4.91 8.95 -4.92
CA ALA A 105 6.28 8.45 -5.10
C ALA A 105 7.34 9.23 -4.28
N HIS A 106 7.11 10.52 -3.98
CA HIS A 106 8.01 11.32 -3.16
C HIS A 106 8.21 10.75 -1.74
N PHE A 107 7.21 10.06 -1.20
CA PHE A 107 7.30 9.37 0.08
C PHE A 107 8.49 8.41 0.14
N MET A 108 8.81 7.71 -0.96
CA MET A 108 9.94 6.80 -1.01
C MET A 108 11.27 7.50 -0.72
N VAL A 109 11.43 8.73 -1.21
CA VAL A 109 12.65 9.52 -0.98
C VAL A 109 12.71 10.01 0.46
N GLU A 110 11.62 10.59 0.95
CA GLU A 110 11.56 11.13 2.32
C GLU A 110 11.68 10.04 3.37
N HIS A 111 11.00 8.91 3.17
CA HIS A 111 11.00 7.80 4.12
C HIS A 111 12.39 7.14 4.24
N TYR A 112 13.01 6.80 3.09
CA TYR A 112 14.27 6.05 3.09
C TYR A 112 15.52 6.93 3.25
N ARG A 113 15.48 8.21 2.90
CA ARG A 113 16.61 9.13 3.04
C ARG A 113 16.48 10.09 4.22
N GLY A 114 15.26 10.39 4.65
CA GLY A 114 14.99 11.34 5.72
C GLY A 114 14.81 10.69 7.09
N HIS A 115 13.97 9.64 7.18
CA HIS A 115 13.59 9.04 8.46
C HIS A 115 14.58 7.96 8.91
N HIS A 116 14.92 6.98 8.06
CA HIS A 116 15.78 5.87 8.44
C HIS A 116 17.23 6.22 8.82
N PRO A 117 17.90 7.25 8.26
CA PRO A 117 19.24 7.62 8.69
C PRO A 117 19.28 8.31 10.04
N ARG A 118 18.12 8.70 10.60
CA ARG A 118 18.00 9.46 11.87
C ARG A 118 17.32 8.68 12.99
N ALA A 119 16.84 7.47 12.72
CA ALA A 119 16.25 6.55 13.68
C ALA A 119 17.24 5.45 14.06
#